data_1f26c656d5915d57a04fed31a514bec6
#
_entry.id   1f26c656d5915d57a04fed31a514bec6
#
_cell.length_a   1.000
_cell.length_b   1.000
_cell.length_c   1.000
_cell.angle_alpha   90.00
_cell.angle_beta   90.00
_cell.angle_gamma   90.00
#
_symmetry.space_group_name_H-M   'P 1'
#
loop_
_entity.id
_entity.type
_entity.pdbx_description
1 polymer ?
#
loop_
_entity_poly.entity_id
_entity_poly.type
_entity_poly.pdbx_seq_one_letter_code
_entity_poly.pdbx_strand_id
1 'polypeptide(L)'
;MAGLKYWVWLSEVKGLTNRSKLLLLDYFGTPENVYYADEDEYRLVEGIEPRQIALLAEKSLENADRILGACSRLGLRLLTMQDADYPMRLRNIFEPPCLLYVKGQLPVIDEEVAVAMVGTRKASPYGIEAAEKIAYGLCKQGAVVISGAAAGADSASHRGALRAGGKTIAVLGNGLDIVYPAENDWLYRDIAASGALISEYPPGTAAEAWHFPVRNRIISGLSLATIVVEAPEKSGALITANTALEQGRDVFAVPGPIDAPLSRGCNRLIADGAAGLITDSWDVLREYEAIYPHKILGERVELPRTLGYQAREEQARAKQAAAEEILSLPTLNLKTNDAGLTDDQIAILRTLKDGALQVDDLIEKTQIPTRRVLSALTMMELEGYVEQGSGKHFSLTVTLLEE
;
A
#
# COMPACT_ATOMS: atom_id res chain seq x y z
N MET A 1 12.12 24.35 18.94
CA MET A 1 12.78 23.02 19.03
C MET A 1 12.94 22.51 20.45
N ALA A 2 13.09 23.36 21.47
CA ALA A 2 13.30 22.89 22.86
C ALA A 2 12.16 22.00 23.40
N GLY A 3 10.92 22.27 23.09
CA GLY A 3 9.77 21.48 23.56
C GLY A 3 9.58 20.11 22.88
N LEU A 4 10.03 19.94 21.61
CA LEU A 4 9.77 18.70 20.87
C LEU A 4 10.44 17.47 21.46
N LYS A 5 11.59 17.60 22.15
CA LYS A 5 12.26 16.48 22.80
C LYS A 5 11.39 15.83 23.88
N TYR A 6 10.58 16.61 24.59
CA TYR A 6 9.67 16.09 25.61
C TYR A 6 8.47 15.37 25.00
N TRP A 7 7.96 15.85 23.84
CA TRP A 7 6.94 15.12 23.08
C TRP A 7 7.45 13.75 22.64
N VAL A 8 8.67 13.71 22.06
CA VAL A 8 9.29 12.45 21.65
C VAL A 8 9.56 11.56 22.85
N TRP A 9 10.10 12.10 23.95
CA TRP A 9 10.31 11.32 25.18
C TRP A 9 9.00 10.69 25.65
N LEU A 10 7.93 11.48 25.82
CA LEU A 10 6.64 10.96 26.31
C LEU A 10 6.04 9.91 25.35
N SER A 11 6.19 10.11 24.04
CA SER A 11 5.69 9.15 23.05
C SER A 11 6.42 7.80 23.14
N GLU A 12 7.69 7.80 23.51
CA GLU A 12 8.58 6.63 23.54
C GLU A 12 8.69 5.94 24.90
N VAL A 13 8.03 6.41 25.96
CA VAL A 13 7.99 5.71 27.25
C VAL A 13 7.32 4.34 27.05
N LYS A 14 8.13 3.29 27.01
CA LYS A 14 7.67 1.90 26.79
C LYS A 14 6.73 1.45 27.91
N GLY A 15 5.60 0.87 27.55
CA GLY A 15 4.60 0.38 28.50
C GLY A 15 3.60 1.45 28.99
N LEU A 16 3.78 2.71 28.58
CA LEU A 16 2.77 3.75 28.79
C LEU A 16 1.75 3.70 27.64
N THR A 17 0.48 3.51 27.95
CA THR A 17 -0.58 3.49 26.95
C THR A 17 -0.86 4.89 26.39
N ASN A 18 -1.46 5.00 25.20
CA ASN A 18 -1.88 6.31 24.68
C ASN A 18 -2.85 7.01 25.63
N ARG A 19 -3.79 6.27 26.21
CA ARG A 19 -4.70 6.80 27.23
C ARG A 19 -3.94 7.42 28.39
N SER A 20 -2.92 6.74 28.92
CA SER A 20 -2.12 7.25 30.03
C SER A 20 -1.33 8.50 29.65
N LYS A 21 -0.78 8.56 28.42
CA LYS A 21 -0.12 9.77 27.90
C LYS A 21 -1.08 10.95 27.85
N LEU A 22 -2.33 10.72 27.39
CA LEU A 22 -3.36 11.76 27.35
C LEU A 22 -3.78 12.25 28.73
N LEU A 23 -3.96 11.34 29.69
CA LEU A 23 -4.27 11.70 31.08
C LEU A 23 -3.17 12.56 31.70
N LEU A 24 -1.90 12.23 31.46
CA LEU A 24 -0.76 13.03 31.89
C LEU A 24 -0.75 14.41 31.23
N LEU A 25 -1.01 14.47 29.92
CA LEU A 25 -1.07 15.75 29.20
C LEU A 25 -2.24 16.62 29.65
N ASP A 26 -3.39 16.02 29.95
CA ASP A 26 -4.56 16.72 30.49
C ASP A 26 -4.28 17.33 31.87
N TYR A 27 -3.60 16.58 32.75
CA TYR A 27 -3.29 17.04 34.10
C TYR A 27 -2.15 18.07 34.12
N PHE A 28 -1.04 17.80 33.44
CA PHE A 28 0.17 18.64 33.48
C PHE A 28 0.20 19.72 32.39
N GLY A 29 -0.67 19.66 31.39
CA GLY A 29 -0.78 20.59 30.27
C GLY A 29 0.26 20.41 29.18
N THR A 30 1.54 20.13 29.52
CA THR A 30 2.63 19.96 28.54
C THR A 30 3.48 18.73 28.86
N PRO A 31 4.11 18.09 27.86
CA PRO A 31 5.02 16.95 28.12
C PRO A 31 6.30 17.38 28.86
N GLU A 32 6.67 18.66 28.80
CA GLU A 32 7.77 19.21 29.58
C GLU A 32 7.43 19.19 31.08
N ASN A 33 6.21 19.61 31.46
CA ASN A 33 5.75 19.53 32.83
C ASN A 33 5.66 18.05 33.31
N VAL A 34 5.19 17.14 32.46
CA VAL A 34 5.22 15.70 32.73
C VAL A 34 6.65 15.24 33.01
N TYR A 35 7.62 15.70 32.20
CA TYR A 35 9.02 15.30 32.36
C TYR A 35 9.60 15.73 33.71
N TYR A 36 9.30 16.95 34.17
CA TYR A 36 9.85 17.49 35.44
C TYR A 36 9.07 17.10 36.69
N ALA A 37 7.86 16.57 36.56
CA ALA A 37 7.05 16.08 37.67
C ALA A 37 7.74 14.90 38.38
N ASP A 38 7.45 14.71 39.65
CA ASP A 38 7.94 13.62 40.50
C ASP A 38 6.90 12.48 40.67
N GLU A 39 7.28 11.42 41.37
CA GLU A 39 6.39 10.27 41.63
C GLU A 39 5.13 10.64 42.41
N ASP A 40 5.21 11.56 43.35
CA ASP A 40 4.07 11.95 44.20
C ASP A 40 3.07 12.75 43.34
N GLU A 41 3.55 13.60 42.44
CA GLU A 41 2.72 14.31 41.49
C GLU A 41 2.03 13.34 40.51
N TYR A 42 2.72 12.31 39.99
CA TYR A 42 2.10 11.32 39.10
C TYR A 42 1.00 10.50 39.79
N ARG A 43 1.11 10.26 41.09
CA ARG A 43 0.07 9.56 41.88
C ARG A 43 -1.23 10.35 42.01
N LEU A 44 -1.20 11.66 41.78
CA LEU A 44 -2.39 12.51 41.76
C LEU A 44 -3.19 12.37 40.46
N VAL A 45 -2.60 11.82 39.42
CA VAL A 45 -3.27 11.64 38.12
C VAL A 45 -4.14 10.40 38.14
N GLU A 46 -5.45 10.58 38.19
CA GLU A 46 -6.41 9.48 38.20
C GLU A 46 -6.27 8.60 36.94
N GLY A 47 -6.19 7.29 37.10
CA GLY A 47 -6.09 6.33 36.02
C GLY A 47 -4.67 5.97 35.58
N ILE A 48 -3.63 6.51 36.26
CA ILE A 48 -2.24 6.08 36.10
C ILE A 48 -1.90 4.98 37.12
N GLU A 49 -1.44 3.85 36.62
CA GLU A 49 -1.10 2.69 37.45
C GLU A 49 0.30 2.83 38.08
N PRO A 50 0.57 2.27 39.29
CA PRO A 50 1.89 2.35 39.93
C PRO A 50 3.06 1.89 39.05
N ARG A 51 2.85 0.85 38.22
CA ARG A 51 3.87 0.37 37.28
C ARG A 51 4.21 1.42 36.19
N GLN A 52 3.24 2.24 35.78
CA GLN A 52 3.43 3.30 34.80
C GLN A 52 4.17 4.49 35.39
N ILE A 53 3.94 4.79 36.67
CA ILE A 53 4.70 5.80 37.44
C ILE A 53 6.19 5.45 37.44
N ALA A 54 6.51 4.18 37.75
CA ALA A 54 7.91 3.71 37.72
C ALA A 54 8.58 3.87 36.35
N LEU A 55 7.83 3.72 35.24
CA LEU A 55 8.35 3.95 33.88
C LEU A 55 8.67 5.43 33.62
N LEU A 56 7.90 6.33 34.22
CA LEU A 56 8.10 7.78 34.08
C LEU A 56 9.30 8.29 34.90
N ALA A 57 9.82 7.50 35.85
CA ALA A 57 11.02 7.84 36.60
C ALA A 57 12.30 7.86 35.75
N GLU A 58 12.32 7.14 34.63
CA GLU A 58 13.42 7.19 33.69
C GLU A 58 13.36 8.48 32.82
N LYS A 59 14.20 9.45 33.21
CA LYS A 59 14.22 10.80 32.62
C LYS A 59 15.28 10.98 31.52
N SER A 60 15.76 9.90 30.88
CA SER A 60 16.75 10.02 29.79
C SER A 60 16.12 10.62 28.54
N LEU A 61 16.75 11.65 28.01
CA LEU A 61 16.40 12.29 26.72
C LEU A 61 17.28 11.80 25.54
N GLU A 62 18.26 10.92 25.77
CA GLU A 62 19.18 10.45 24.73
C GLU A 62 18.44 9.82 23.54
N ASN A 63 17.43 9.00 23.80
CA ASN A 63 16.62 8.41 22.75
C ASN A 63 15.83 9.47 21.97
N ALA A 64 15.26 10.46 22.66
CA ALA A 64 14.54 11.57 22.04
C ALA A 64 15.47 12.39 21.13
N ASP A 65 16.66 12.72 21.60
CA ASP A 65 17.65 13.46 20.80
C ASP A 65 18.11 12.67 19.57
N ARG A 66 18.31 11.35 19.71
CA ARG A 66 18.62 10.44 18.59
C ARG A 66 17.51 10.43 17.54
N ILE A 67 16.24 10.35 17.97
CA ILE A 67 15.07 10.37 17.08
C ILE A 67 14.95 11.72 16.38
N LEU A 68 15.08 12.83 17.10
CA LEU A 68 15.07 14.17 16.52
C LEU A 68 16.17 14.37 15.49
N GLY A 69 17.38 13.88 15.78
CA GLY A 69 18.49 13.85 14.83
C GLY A 69 18.19 13.04 13.57
N ALA A 70 17.53 11.89 13.70
CA ALA A 70 17.07 11.09 12.57
C ALA A 70 15.99 11.83 11.75
N CYS A 71 15.00 12.42 12.41
CA CYS A 71 13.97 13.22 11.72
C CYS A 71 14.56 14.35 10.91
N SER A 72 15.54 15.08 11.47
CA SER A 72 16.23 16.16 10.76
C SER A 72 16.95 15.66 9.50
N ARG A 73 17.67 14.54 9.59
CA ARG A 73 18.37 13.94 8.42
C ARG A 73 17.41 13.46 7.34
N LEU A 74 16.23 12.95 7.72
CA LEU A 74 15.21 12.41 6.83
C LEU A 74 14.24 13.47 6.30
N GLY A 75 14.36 14.72 6.75
CA GLY A 75 13.45 15.82 6.40
C GLY A 75 12.03 15.59 6.91
N LEU A 76 11.86 14.96 8.07
CA LEU A 76 10.55 14.70 8.67
C LEU A 76 10.12 15.89 9.55
N ARG A 77 8.86 16.28 9.41
CA ARG A 77 8.19 17.21 10.33
C ARG A 77 7.55 16.40 11.45
N LEU A 78 7.66 16.90 12.69
CA LEU A 78 6.92 16.38 13.82
C LEU A 78 5.69 17.27 14.00
N LEU A 79 4.54 16.64 14.19
CA LEU A 79 3.26 17.29 14.41
C LEU A 79 2.68 16.80 15.74
N THR A 80 2.62 17.68 16.73
CA THR A 80 2.11 17.37 18.06
C THR A 80 0.63 17.70 18.17
N MET A 81 -0.08 17.05 19.09
CA MET A 81 -1.50 17.34 19.28
C MET A 81 -1.80 18.76 19.78
N GLN A 82 -0.78 19.53 20.20
CA GLN A 82 -0.92 20.94 20.58
C GLN A 82 -0.67 21.91 19.41
N ASP A 83 -0.14 21.42 18.28
CA ASP A 83 0.05 22.27 17.11
C ASP A 83 -1.29 22.69 16.50
N ALA A 84 -1.36 23.91 15.98
CA ALA A 84 -2.56 24.43 15.32
C ALA A 84 -2.95 23.62 14.07
N ASP A 85 -1.96 23.06 13.38
CA ASP A 85 -2.15 22.23 12.17
C ASP A 85 -2.55 20.77 12.49
N TYR A 86 -2.61 20.39 13.78
CA TYR A 86 -3.02 19.04 14.15
C TYR A 86 -4.52 18.85 13.86
N PRO A 87 -4.92 17.84 13.05
CA PRO A 87 -6.32 17.69 12.64
C PRO A 87 -7.28 17.54 13.81
N MET A 88 -8.29 18.39 13.91
CA MET A 88 -9.34 18.32 14.94
C MET A 88 -10.11 17.01 14.87
N ARG A 89 -10.35 16.51 13.64
CA ARG A 89 -10.97 15.19 13.45
C ARG A 89 -10.19 14.07 14.13
N LEU A 90 -8.86 14.12 14.05
CA LEU A 90 -8.00 13.13 14.68
C LEU A 90 -7.88 13.34 16.18
N ARG A 91 -7.90 14.59 16.64
CA ARG A 91 -7.86 14.92 18.08
C ARG A 91 -9.07 14.38 18.83
N ASN A 92 -10.22 14.26 18.14
CA ASN A 92 -11.49 13.85 18.72
C ASN A 92 -11.77 12.34 18.67
N ILE A 93 -10.83 11.52 18.19
CA ILE A 93 -11.01 10.05 18.25
C ILE A 93 -10.69 9.54 19.68
N PHE A 94 -11.11 8.31 19.95
CA PHE A 94 -10.62 7.60 21.12
C PHE A 94 -9.13 7.31 20.97
N GLU A 95 -8.32 7.70 21.95
CA GLU A 95 -6.85 7.58 21.96
C GLU A 95 -6.15 8.22 20.76
N PRO A 96 -6.28 9.55 20.53
CA PRO A 96 -5.54 10.21 19.49
C PRO A 96 -4.02 10.10 19.68
N PRO A 97 -3.22 10.03 18.59
CA PRO A 97 -1.76 10.03 18.73
C PRO A 97 -1.26 11.39 19.25
N CYS A 98 -0.45 11.37 20.30
CA CYS A 98 0.11 12.61 20.86
C CYS A 98 1.08 13.30 19.91
N LEU A 99 1.74 12.53 19.06
CA LEU A 99 2.77 12.95 18.12
C LEU A 99 2.65 12.17 16.82
N LEU A 100 2.79 12.86 15.69
CA LEU A 100 2.89 12.29 14.36
C LEU A 100 4.20 12.69 13.70
N TYR A 101 4.83 11.74 13.03
CA TYR A 101 5.92 11.98 12.08
C TYR A 101 5.30 12.16 10.69
N VAL A 102 5.74 13.17 9.95
CA VAL A 102 5.15 13.56 8.66
C VAL A 102 6.25 13.74 7.62
N LYS A 103 6.09 13.12 6.44
CA LYS A 103 6.92 13.32 5.25
C LYS A 103 6.04 13.79 4.10
N GLY A 104 6.43 14.86 3.43
CA GLY A 104 5.61 15.51 2.41
C GLY A 104 4.77 16.65 2.99
N GLN A 105 3.67 17.02 2.31
CA GLN A 105 2.79 18.12 2.68
C GLN A 105 1.42 17.59 3.12
N LEU A 106 1.20 17.55 4.43
CA LEU A 106 -0.11 17.23 4.99
C LEU A 106 -1.03 18.45 4.74
N PRO A 107 -2.13 18.28 3.98
CA PRO A 107 -3.11 19.35 3.81
C PRO A 107 -3.82 19.65 5.14
N VAL A 108 -4.51 20.79 5.22
CA VAL A 108 -5.40 21.13 6.36
C VAL A 108 -6.62 20.22 6.27
N ILE A 109 -6.51 19.00 6.87
CA ILE A 109 -7.47 17.91 6.70
C ILE A 109 -8.90 18.31 7.08
N ASP A 110 -9.05 19.15 8.08
CA ASP A 110 -10.38 19.59 8.55
C ASP A 110 -11.13 20.43 7.51
N GLU A 111 -10.42 21.01 6.55
CA GLU A 111 -10.99 21.75 5.42
C GLU A 111 -11.18 20.87 4.17
N GLU A 112 -10.72 19.63 4.17
CA GLU A 112 -10.78 18.75 3.00
C GLU A 112 -11.86 17.67 3.16
N VAL A 113 -12.43 17.23 2.04
CA VAL A 113 -13.25 16.03 1.98
C VAL A 113 -12.30 14.82 1.92
N ALA A 114 -11.94 14.34 3.09
CA ALA A 114 -11.02 13.22 3.22
C ALA A 114 -11.79 11.90 3.36
N VAL A 115 -11.47 10.92 2.50
CA VAL A 115 -12.13 9.62 2.45
C VAL A 115 -11.09 8.51 2.62
N ALA A 116 -11.29 7.68 3.65
CA ALA A 116 -10.50 6.48 3.86
C ALA A 116 -10.91 5.39 2.85
N MET A 117 -9.92 4.71 2.29
CA MET A 117 -10.16 3.53 1.46
C MET A 117 -9.35 2.36 2.02
N VAL A 118 -10.03 1.27 2.34
CA VAL A 118 -9.43 0.08 2.95
C VAL A 118 -9.92 -1.19 2.28
N GLY A 119 -9.14 -2.27 2.39
CA GLY A 119 -9.55 -3.55 1.85
C GLY A 119 -8.53 -4.65 2.10
N THR A 120 -8.77 -5.80 1.49
CA THR A 120 -7.88 -6.95 1.60
C THR A 120 -6.53 -6.71 0.95
N ARG A 121 -5.46 -7.22 1.58
CA ARG A 121 -4.10 -7.21 1.03
C ARG A 121 -3.95 -8.11 -0.21
N LYS A 122 -4.84 -9.09 -0.36
CA LYS A 122 -4.91 -10.02 -1.50
C LYS A 122 -6.16 -9.73 -2.33
N ALA A 123 -6.30 -8.47 -2.76
CA ALA A 123 -7.44 -8.04 -3.54
C ALA A 123 -7.50 -8.78 -4.89
N SER A 124 -8.70 -9.12 -5.30
CA SER A 124 -8.96 -9.67 -6.63
C SER A 124 -8.71 -8.61 -7.72
N PRO A 125 -8.61 -9.00 -8.98
CA PRO A 125 -8.59 -8.04 -10.08
C PRO A 125 -9.78 -7.05 -10.06
N TYR A 126 -10.96 -7.51 -9.67
CA TYR A 126 -12.13 -6.67 -9.45
C TYR A 126 -11.89 -5.64 -8.33
N GLY A 127 -11.40 -6.10 -7.16
CA GLY A 127 -11.12 -5.23 -6.03
C GLY A 127 -10.05 -4.17 -6.34
N ILE A 128 -8.99 -4.53 -7.08
CA ILE A 128 -7.97 -3.58 -7.54
C ILE A 128 -8.58 -2.53 -8.45
N GLU A 129 -9.35 -2.95 -9.46
CA GLU A 129 -9.99 -2.05 -10.42
C GLU A 129 -10.99 -1.12 -9.74
N ALA A 130 -11.82 -1.65 -8.84
CA ALA A 130 -12.79 -0.87 -8.06
C ALA A 130 -12.09 0.17 -7.18
N ALA A 131 -11.02 -0.22 -6.47
CA ALA A 131 -10.22 0.70 -5.66
C ALA A 131 -9.63 1.84 -6.50
N GLU A 132 -8.99 1.52 -7.64
CA GLU A 132 -8.39 2.52 -8.51
C GLU A 132 -9.46 3.48 -9.10
N LYS A 133 -10.58 2.95 -9.57
CA LYS A 133 -11.66 3.77 -10.16
C LYS A 133 -12.31 4.71 -9.15
N ILE A 134 -12.67 4.18 -7.97
CA ILE A 134 -13.32 4.99 -6.93
C ILE A 134 -12.35 6.07 -6.44
N ALA A 135 -11.09 5.71 -6.13
CA ALA A 135 -10.07 6.67 -5.71
C ALA A 135 -9.80 7.76 -6.76
N TYR A 136 -9.74 7.37 -8.04
CA TYR A 136 -9.61 8.31 -9.15
C TYR A 136 -10.77 9.29 -9.20
N GLY A 137 -12.02 8.78 -9.12
CA GLY A 137 -13.23 9.61 -9.13
C GLY A 137 -13.29 10.56 -7.92
N LEU A 138 -12.99 10.07 -6.72
CA LEU A 138 -12.92 10.89 -5.50
C LEU A 138 -11.95 12.06 -5.68
N CYS A 139 -10.73 11.80 -6.13
CA CYS A 139 -9.72 12.84 -6.31
C CYS A 139 -10.05 13.80 -7.47
N LYS A 140 -10.61 13.33 -8.58
CA LYS A 140 -11.08 14.20 -9.66
C LYS A 140 -12.17 15.16 -9.22
N GLN A 141 -12.95 14.79 -8.23
CA GLN A 141 -14.03 15.60 -7.65
C GLN A 141 -13.55 16.40 -6.42
N GLY A 142 -12.25 16.45 -6.14
CA GLY A 142 -11.66 17.32 -5.13
C GLY A 142 -11.43 16.66 -3.76
N ALA A 143 -11.76 15.39 -3.58
CA ALA A 143 -11.50 14.69 -2.33
C ALA A 143 -10.05 14.27 -2.16
N VAL A 144 -9.65 14.05 -0.90
CA VAL A 144 -8.35 13.49 -0.50
C VAL A 144 -8.55 12.02 -0.12
N VAL A 145 -7.77 11.13 -0.71
CA VAL A 145 -7.81 9.70 -0.39
C VAL A 145 -6.81 9.38 0.72
N ILE A 146 -7.27 8.70 1.77
CA ILE A 146 -6.44 8.24 2.88
C ILE A 146 -6.44 6.71 2.91
N SER A 147 -5.26 6.10 3.02
CA SER A 147 -5.14 4.65 3.13
C SER A 147 -3.87 4.24 3.87
N GLY A 148 -3.59 2.95 3.94
CA GLY A 148 -2.50 2.39 4.74
C GLY A 148 -1.26 1.97 3.95
N ALA A 149 -1.22 2.19 2.64
CA ALA A 149 -0.14 1.78 1.75
C ALA A 149 0.22 0.27 1.83
N ALA A 150 -0.67 -0.58 2.30
CA ALA A 150 -0.51 -2.02 2.25
C ALA A 150 -0.67 -2.55 0.82
N ALA A 151 -0.26 -3.79 0.58
CA ALA A 151 -0.55 -4.46 -0.70
C ALA A 151 -2.06 -4.54 -0.97
N GLY A 152 -2.47 -4.70 -2.21
CA GLY A 152 -3.86 -4.90 -2.61
C GLY A 152 -4.66 -3.60 -2.68
N ALA A 153 -5.80 -3.53 -1.99
CA ALA A 153 -6.74 -2.42 -2.08
C ALA A 153 -6.13 -1.06 -1.70
N ASP A 154 -5.29 -0.99 -0.65
CA ASP A 154 -4.67 0.25 -0.22
C ASP A 154 -3.78 0.85 -1.30
N SER A 155 -2.84 0.03 -1.85
CA SER A 155 -1.96 0.47 -2.94
C SER A 155 -2.73 0.86 -4.19
N ALA A 156 -3.80 0.14 -4.52
CA ALA A 156 -4.67 0.45 -5.65
C ALA A 156 -5.37 1.80 -5.46
N SER A 157 -5.85 2.09 -4.24
CA SER A 157 -6.48 3.37 -3.90
C SER A 157 -5.51 4.54 -4.07
N HIS A 158 -4.28 4.41 -3.55
CA HIS A 158 -3.25 5.44 -3.76
C HIS A 158 -2.92 5.64 -5.23
N ARG A 159 -2.78 4.55 -6.02
CA ARG A 159 -2.53 4.65 -7.47
C ARG A 159 -3.66 5.39 -8.19
N GLY A 160 -4.92 5.08 -7.87
CA GLY A 160 -6.07 5.79 -8.42
C GLY A 160 -6.03 7.29 -8.14
N ALA A 161 -5.75 7.67 -6.89
CA ALA A 161 -5.61 9.06 -6.47
C ALA A 161 -4.46 9.79 -7.21
N LEU A 162 -3.29 9.17 -7.31
CA LEU A 162 -2.12 9.72 -7.99
C LEU A 162 -2.37 9.89 -9.51
N ARG A 163 -3.01 8.90 -10.15
CA ARG A 163 -3.41 9.01 -11.57
C ARG A 163 -4.40 10.14 -11.84
N ALA A 164 -5.23 10.46 -10.86
CA ALA A 164 -6.12 11.62 -10.93
C ALA A 164 -5.38 12.97 -10.80
N GLY A 165 -4.10 12.95 -10.42
CA GLY A 165 -3.35 14.15 -10.02
C GLY A 165 -3.82 14.71 -8.68
N GLY A 166 -4.52 13.90 -7.87
CA GLY A 166 -5.09 14.29 -6.60
C GLY A 166 -4.14 14.07 -5.42
N LYS A 167 -4.54 14.58 -4.25
CA LYS A 167 -3.79 14.41 -3.01
C LYS A 167 -4.14 13.06 -2.37
N THR A 168 -3.13 12.39 -1.83
CA THR A 168 -3.35 11.16 -1.05
C THR A 168 -2.43 11.10 0.16
N ILE A 169 -2.91 10.49 1.25
CA ILE A 169 -2.18 10.39 2.51
C ILE A 169 -2.07 8.93 2.89
N ALA A 170 -0.84 8.47 3.08
CA ALA A 170 -0.61 7.14 3.63
C ALA A 170 -0.30 7.21 5.12
N VAL A 171 -1.09 6.51 5.91
CA VAL A 171 -0.80 6.29 7.32
C VAL A 171 -0.04 4.99 7.47
N LEU A 172 1.13 5.00 8.11
CA LEU A 172 2.00 3.83 8.18
C LEU A 172 2.01 3.23 9.59
N GLY A 173 2.22 1.92 9.67
CA GLY A 173 2.39 1.17 10.91
C GLY A 173 3.86 0.92 11.28
N ASN A 174 4.78 1.73 10.74
CA ASN A 174 6.24 1.63 10.87
C ASN A 174 6.87 3.01 10.72
N GLY A 175 8.16 3.12 10.97
CA GLY A 175 8.91 4.36 10.72
C GLY A 175 8.86 4.78 9.25
N LEU A 176 8.81 6.08 8.99
CA LEU A 176 8.68 6.64 7.63
C LEU A 176 9.90 6.41 6.72
N ASP A 177 10.99 5.92 7.28
CA ASP A 177 12.23 5.53 6.61
C ASP A 177 12.25 4.05 6.19
N ILE A 178 11.24 3.27 6.59
CA ILE A 178 11.11 1.85 6.28
C ILE A 178 9.95 1.66 5.31
N VAL A 179 10.23 1.10 4.14
CA VAL A 179 9.20 0.79 3.13
C VAL A 179 8.63 -0.59 3.39
N TYR A 180 7.31 -0.67 3.56
CA TYR A 180 6.60 -1.94 3.71
C TYR A 180 5.21 -1.92 3.03
N PRO A 181 4.91 -2.87 2.14
CA PRO A 181 5.85 -3.87 1.59
C PRO A 181 6.91 -3.23 0.67
N ALA A 182 8.04 -3.91 0.45
CA ALA A 182 9.19 -3.36 -0.27
C ALA A 182 8.87 -2.94 -1.72
N GLU A 183 7.92 -3.62 -2.35
CA GLU A 183 7.45 -3.34 -3.71
C GLU A 183 6.80 -1.94 -3.85
N ASN A 184 6.40 -1.33 -2.74
CA ASN A 184 5.75 -0.03 -2.69
C ASN A 184 6.73 1.16 -2.56
N ASP A 185 8.04 0.98 -2.74
CA ASP A 185 9.03 2.07 -2.61
C ASP A 185 8.71 3.27 -3.52
N TRP A 186 8.40 3.02 -4.79
CA TRP A 186 7.99 4.06 -5.73
C TRP A 186 6.70 4.77 -5.27
N LEU A 187 5.74 4.00 -4.72
CA LEU A 187 4.46 4.53 -4.25
C LEU A 187 4.64 5.48 -3.05
N TYR A 188 5.55 5.14 -2.12
CA TYR A 188 5.89 6.01 -1.00
C TYR A 188 6.46 7.36 -1.46
N ARG A 189 7.33 7.35 -2.49
CA ARG A 189 7.90 8.58 -3.07
C ARG A 189 6.82 9.45 -3.71
N ASP A 190 5.94 8.84 -4.50
CA ASP A 190 4.87 9.56 -5.21
C ASP A 190 3.81 10.12 -4.25
N ILE A 191 3.45 9.36 -3.20
CA ILE A 191 2.55 9.85 -2.14
C ILE A 191 3.18 11.04 -1.40
N ALA A 192 4.46 10.94 -1.02
CA ALA A 192 5.14 12.04 -0.34
C ALA A 192 5.26 13.31 -1.21
N ALA A 193 5.31 13.16 -2.53
CA ALA A 193 5.36 14.27 -3.48
C ALA A 193 4.01 14.94 -3.71
N SER A 194 2.89 14.18 -3.68
CA SER A 194 1.54 14.69 -3.95
C SER A 194 0.73 15.01 -2.70
N GLY A 195 1.13 14.49 -1.54
CA GLY A 195 0.44 14.60 -0.26
C GLY A 195 1.39 14.30 0.88
N ALA A 196 1.09 13.31 1.73
CA ALA A 196 1.93 12.99 2.88
C ALA A 196 1.98 11.50 3.22
N LEU A 197 3.12 11.08 3.75
CA LEU A 197 3.24 9.87 4.57
C LEU A 197 3.20 10.31 6.04
N ILE A 198 2.41 9.64 6.86
CA ILE A 198 2.33 9.92 8.29
C ILE A 198 2.48 8.64 9.11
N SER A 199 3.06 8.75 10.28
CA SER A 199 3.19 7.64 11.22
C SER A 199 3.19 8.13 12.65
N GLU A 200 2.65 7.32 13.57
CA GLU A 200 2.81 7.49 15.02
C GLU A 200 4.15 6.92 15.52
N TYR A 201 4.84 6.14 14.67
CA TYR A 201 6.06 5.43 15.03
C TYR A 201 7.31 6.21 14.58
N PRO A 202 8.36 6.31 15.42
CA PRO A 202 9.58 7.01 15.08
C PRO A 202 10.37 6.32 13.96
N PRO A 203 11.30 7.05 13.29
CA PRO A 203 12.22 6.46 12.34
C PRO A 203 12.98 5.26 12.91
N GLY A 204 13.17 4.23 12.08
CA GLY A 204 13.81 2.97 12.45
C GLY A 204 12.86 1.92 13.05
N THR A 205 11.57 2.23 13.23
CA THR A 205 10.60 1.27 13.74
C THR A 205 10.19 0.29 12.64
N ALA A 206 10.41 -1.01 12.86
CA ALA A 206 10.05 -2.06 11.93
C ALA A 206 8.53 -2.23 11.77
N ALA A 207 8.11 -2.77 10.62
CA ALA A 207 6.71 -3.11 10.36
C ALA A 207 6.33 -4.39 11.12
N GLU A 208 5.69 -4.24 12.27
CA GLU A 208 5.21 -5.35 13.09
C GLU A 208 3.69 -5.55 12.92
N ALA A 209 3.24 -6.81 12.96
CA ALA A 209 1.85 -7.15 12.65
C ALA A 209 0.83 -6.44 13.56
N TRP A 210 1.15 -6.23 14.83
CA TRP A 210 0.27 -5.57 15.80
C TRP A 210 0.19 -4.05 15.63
N HIS A 211 1.12 -3.41 14.91
CA HIS A 211 1.06 -1.98 14.60
C HIS A 211 -0.09 -1.63 13.66
N PHE A 212 -0.43 -2.52 12.73
CA PHE A 212 -1.41 -2.22 11.68
C PHE A 212 -2.84 -2.01 12.21
N PRO A 213 -3.38 -2.87 13.11
CA PRO A 213 -4.68 -2.60 13.73
C PRO A 213 -4.68 -1.29 14.54
N VAL A 214 -3.62 -1.02 15.28
CA VAL A 214 -3.49 0.22 16.09
C VAL A 214 -3.48 1.46 15.18
N ARG A 215 -2.72 1.42 14.07
CA ARG A 215 -2.63 2.48 13.08
C ARG A 215 -3.97 2.80 12.42
N ASN A 216 -4.83 1.78 12.19
CA ASN A 216 -6.07 1.94 11.42
C ASN A 216 -7.03 2.98 12.03
N ARG A 217 -6.99 3.21 13.37
CA ARG A 217 -7.75 4.29 14.01
C ARG A 217 -7.39 5.68 13.50
N ILE A 218 -6.16 5.86 13.03
CA ILE A 218 -5.70 7.13 12.45
C ILE A 218 -6.23 7.29 11.03
N ILE A 219 -6.31 6.21 10.24
CA ILE A 219 -6.88 6.24 8.89
C ILE A 219 -8.33 6.72 8.94
N SER A 220 -9.18 6.06 9.73
CA SER A 220 -10.57 6.44 9.90
C SER A 220 -10.72 7.79 10.60
N GLY A 221 -9.86 8.06 11.61
CA GLY A 221 -9.89 9.31 12.38
C GLY A 221 -9.64 10.58 11.58
N LEU A 222 -8.82 10.51 10.54
CA LEU A 222 -8.55 11.62 9.61
C LEU A 222 -9.66 11.81 8.58
N SER A 223 -10.57 10.84 8.43
CA SER A 223 -11.53 10.80 7.32
C SER A 223 -12.93 11.19 7.77
N LEU A 224 -13.75 11.63 6.82
CA LEU A 224 -15.20 11.79 6.99
C LEU A 224 -15.91 10.47 6.79
N ALA A 225 -15.47 9.70 5.80
CA ALA A 225 -16.00 8.42 5.43
C ALA A 225 -14.91 7.37 5.27
N THR A 226 -15.29 6.11 5.44
CA THR A 226 -14.44 4.94 5.18
C THR A 226 -15.11 4.01 4.16
N ILE A 227 -14.44 3.75 3.05
CA ILE A 227 -14.89 2.83 2.01
C ILE A 227 -14.16 1.49 2.18
N VAL A 228 -14.93 0.41 2.32
CA VAL A 228 -14.42 -0.97 2.26
C VAL A 228 -14.58 -1.47 0.82
N VAL A 229 -13.44 -1.63 0.11
CA VAL A 229 -13.47 -1.99 -1.32
C VAL A 229 -13.72 -3.49 -1.51
N GLU A 230 -12.94 -4.31 -0.82
CA GLU A 230 -13.07 -5.75 -0.86
C GLU A 230 -12.54 -6.34 0.46
N ALA A 231 -13.33 -7.20 1.10
CA ALA A 231 -12.98 -7.81 2.37
C ALA A 231 -13.63 -9.18 2.55
N PRO A 232 -12.88 -10.24 2.89
CA PRO A 232 -13.45 -11.47 3.39
C PRO A 232 -14.08 -11.26 4.79
N GLU A 233 -14.91 -12.20 5.26
CA GLU A 233 -15.60 -12.13 6.57
C GLU A 233 -14.67 -11.88 7.76
N LYS A 234 -13.44 -12.40 7.68
CA LYS A 234 -12.38 -12.16 8.71
C LYS A 234 -11.28 -11.33 8.07
N SER A 235 -11.39 -10.03 8.18
CA SER A 235 -10.45 -9.08 7.54
C SER A 235 -10.10 -7.92 8.46
N GLY A 236 -8.83 -7.47 8.41
CA GLY A 236 -8.40 -6.23 9.07
C GLY A 236 -9.13 -4.98 8.57
N ALA A 237 -9.63 -5.00 7.32
CA ALA A 237 -10.43 -3.90 6.78
C ALA A 237 -11.78 -3.75 7.51
N LEU A 238 -12.40 -4.86 7.94
CA LEU A 238 -13.63 -4.82 8.75
C LEU A 238 -13.38 -4.25 10.15
N ILE A 239 -12.18 -4.46 10.71
CA ILE A 239 -11.79 -3.81 11.98
C ILE A 239 -11.76 -2.30 11.78
N THR A 240 -11.19 -1.81 10.66
CA THR A 240 -11.17 -0.37 10.34
C THR A 240 -12.58 0.19 10.14
N ALA A 241 -13.46 -0.56 9.47
CA ALA A 241 -14.87 -0.16 9.30
C ALA A 241 -15.59 -0.01 10.64
N ASN A 242 -15.42 -0.97 11.55
CA ASN A 242 -16.02 -0.90 12.88
C ASN A 242 -15.44 0.28 13.69
N THR A 243 -14.13 0.47 13.66
CA THR A 243 -13.49 1.64 14.30
C THR A 243 -14.01 2.95 13.71
N ALA A 244 -14.26 3.02 12.41
CA ALA A 244 -14.85 4.20 11.76
C ALA A 244 -16.27 4.48 12.31
N LEU A 245 -17.11 3.45 12.44
CA LEU A 245 -18.45 3.58 13.06
C LEU A 245 -18.36 4.06 14.50
N GLU A 246 -17.45 3.48 15.31
CA GLU A 246 -17.22 3.90 16.71
C GLU A 246 -16.75 5.37 16.80
N GLN A 247 -16.05 5.86 15.78
CA GLN A 247 -15.61 7.26 15.66
C GLN A 247 -16.68 8.19 15.08
N GLY A 248 -17.90 7.67 14.78
CA GLY A 248 -18.98 8.44 14.15
C GLY A 248 -18.69 8.84 12.71
N ARG A 249 -17.91 8.02 11.96
CA ARG A 249 -17.62 8.20 10.54
C ARG A 249 -18.60 7.40 9.71
N ASP A 250 -18.98 7.91 8.56
CA ASP A 250 -19.77 7.16 7.61
C ASP A 250 -18.96 5.98 7.06
N VAL A 251 -19.64 4.86 6.87
CA VAL A 251 -19.02 3.66 6.28
C VAL A 251 -19.76 3.30 5.01
N PHE A 252 -18.99 3.03 3.97
CA PHE A 252 -19.49 2.58 2.67
C PHE A 252 -18.79 1.28 2.27
N ALA A 253 -19.45 0.48 1.45
CA ALA A 253 -18.88 -0.76 0.94
C ALA A 253 -19.19 -0.97 -0.54
N VAL A 254 -18.20 -1.47 -1.26
CA VAL A 254 -18.35 -1.87 -2.66
C VAL A 254 -18.98 -3.26 -2.70
N PRO A 255 -20.15 -3.45 -3.35
CA PRO A 255 -20.76 -4.75 -3.48
C PRO A 255 -19.92 -5.66 -4.40
N GLY A 256 -20.05 -6.95 -4.23
CA GLY A 256 -19.42 -7.92 -5.13
C GLY A 256 -20.25 -9.19 -5.28
N PRO A 257 -19.82 -10.13 -6.14
CA PRO A 257 -20.56 -11.37 -6.37
C PRO A 257 -20.80 -12.15 -5.07
N ILE A 258 -21.98 -12.74 -4.93
CA ILE A 258 -22.39 -13.42 -3.70
C ILE A 258 -21.58 -14.71 -3.42
N ASP A 259 -21.02 -15.30 -4.45
CA ASP A 259 -20.16 -16.49 -4.41
C ASP A 259 -18.68 -16.17 -4.23
N ALA A 260 -18.27 -14.88 -4.36
CA ALA A 260 -16.90 -14.45 -4.19
C ALA A 260 -16.51 -14.33 -2.70
N PRO A 261 -15.58 -15.15 -2.19
CA PRO A 261 -15.20 -15.11 -0.77
C PRO A 261 -14.69 -13.75 -0.28
N LEU A 262 -14.03 -13.00 -1.16
CA LEU A 262 -13.46 -11.69 -0.85
C LEU A 262 -14.52 -10.56 -0.79
N SER A 263 -15.73 -10.80 -1.31
CA SER A 263 -16.85 -9.83 -1.27
C SER A 263 -17.77 -10.02 -0.05
N ARG A 264 -17.67 -11.14 0.64
CA ARG A 264 -18.62 -11.50 1.72
C ARG A 264 -18.67 -10.49 2.85
N GLY A 265 -17.52 -9.95 3.26
CA GLY A 265 -17.45 -8.95 4.32
C GLY A 265 -18.12 -7.63 3.92
N CYS A 266 -17.89 -7.15 2.68
CA CYS A 266 -18.54 -5.96 2.15
C CYS A 266 -20.06 -6.16 2.02
N ASN A 267 -20.47 -7.28 1.40
CA ASN A 267 -21.90 -7.61 1.25
C ASN A 267 -22.61 -7.74 2.60
N ARG A 268 -21.93 -8.27 3.62
CA ARG A 268 -22.47 -8.36 4.97
C ARG A 268 -22.63 -7.00 5.64
N LEU A 269 -21.62 -6.11 5.56
CA LEU A 269 -21.76 -4.73 6.08
C LEU A 269 -22.97 -4.01 5.48
N ILE A 270 -23.20 -4.20 4.17
CA ILE A 270 -24.35 -3.62 3.48
C ILE A 270 -25.66 -4.26 3.97
N ALA A 271 -25.72 -5.57 4.05
CA ALA A 271 -26.91 -6.31 4.48
C ALA A 271 -27.31 -6.01 5.93
N ASP A 272 -26.33 -5.82 6.82
CA ASP A 272 -26.52 -5.47 8.22
C ASP A 272 -26.86 -3.98 8.42
N GLY A 273 -26.87 -3.17 7.35
CA GLY A 273 -27.10 -1.71 7.42
C GLY A 273 -25.95 -0.93 8.06
N ALA A 274 -24.79 -1.54 8.23
CA ALA A 274 -23.60 -0.92 8.80
C ALA A 274 -22.77 -0.14 7.76
N ALA A 275 -23.05 -0.32 6.48
CA ALA A 275 -22.40 0.42 5.39
C ALA A 275 -23.38 0.76 4.27
N GLY A 276 -23.26 1.97 3.73
CA GLY A 276 -23.95 2.36 2.50
C GLY A 276 -23.34 1.60 1.30
N LEU A 277 -24.19 1.10 0.38
CA LEU A 277 -23.73 0.53 -0.88
C LEU A 277 -23.27 1.63 -1.81
N ILE A 278 -22.09 1.49 -2.41
CA ILE A 278 -21.59 2.40 -3.44
C ILE A 278 -21.20 1.66 -4.70
N THR A 279 -21.37 2.33 -5.83
CA THR A 279 -20.95 1.87 -7.16
C THR A 279 -19.99 2.82 -7.83
N ASP A 280 -19.97 4.06 -7.39
CA ASP A 280 -19.04 5.10 -7.85
C ASP A 280 -18.65 6.08 -6.71
N SER A 281 -17.74 7.02 -7.02
CA SER A 281 -17.27 8.01 -6.07
C SER A 281 -18.35 9.02 -5.66
N TRP A 282 -19.33 9.28 -6.53
CA TRP A 282 -20.37 10.27 -6.27
C TRP A 282 -21.35 9.77 -5.20
N ASP A 283 -21.54 8.45 -5.08
CA ASP A 283 -22.38 7.87 -4.02
C ASP A 283 -21.90 8.28 -2.61
N VAL A 284 -20.61 8.56 -2.46
CA VAL A 284 -20.00 9.06 -1.22
C VAL A 284 -20.04 10.59 -1.15
N LEU A 285 -19.59 11.26 -2.22
CA LEU A 285 -19.35 12.70 -2.19
C LEU A 285 -20.61 13.53 -2.08
N ARG A 286 -21.75 13.06 -2.62
CA ARG A 286 -23.05 13.73 -2.52
C ARG A 286 -23.48 13.98 -1.06
N GLU A 287 -23.06 13.14 -0.12
CA GLU A 287 -23.37 13.30 1.30
C GLU A 287 -22.65 14.51 1.92
N TYR A 288 -21.56 14.97 1.29
CA TYR A 288 -20.73 16.06 1.80
C TYR A 288 -20.80 17.35 0.95
N GLU A 289 -21.52 17.34 -0.17
CA GLU A 289 -21.61 18.47 -1.09
C GLU A 289 -22.13 19.74 -0.39
N ALA A 290 -23.15 19.61 0.43
CA ALA A 290 -23.73 20.74 1.16
C ALA A 290 -22.79 21.28 2.26
N ILE A 291 -21.91 20.44 2.82
CA ILE A 291 -20.97 20.81 3.89
C ILE A 291 -19.69 21.42 3.31
N TYR A 292 -19.25 20.94 2.15
CA TYR A 292 -18.03 21.36 1.47
C TYR A 292 -18.27 21.86 0.03
N PRO A 293 -19.14 22.87 -0.17
CA PRO A 293 -19.60 23.26 -1.52
C PRO A 293 -18.48 23.81 -2.43
N HIS A 294 -17.35 24.24 -1.85
CA HIS A 294 -16.22 24.78 -2.61
C HIS A 294 -15.09 23.75 -2.84
N LYS A 295 -15.22 22.55 -2.28
CA LYS A 295 -14.22 21.47 -2.38
C LYS A 295 -14.65 20.39 -3.34
N ILE A 296 -15.95 20.12 -3.44
CA ILE A 296 -16.51 19.12 -4.32
C ILE A 296 -16.86 19.77 -5.66
N LEU A 297 -16.23 19.27 -6.71
CA LEU A 297 -16.49 19.69 -8.07
C LEU A 297 -17.71 18.94 -8.59
N GLY A 298 -18.92 19.43 -8.39
CA GLY A 298 -20.24 18.82 -8.53
C GLY A 298 -20.61 18.08 -9.84
N GLU A 299 -19.67 17.59 -10.62
CA GLU A 299 -19.92 16.83 -11.83
C GLU A 299 -19.55 15.35 -11.63
N ARG A 300 -20.46 14.45 -12.05
CA ARG A 300 -20.10 13.04 -12.25
C ARG A 300 -18.93 12.97 -13.24
N VAL A 301 -17.79 12.58 -12.74
CA VAL A 301 -16.63 12.33 -13.60
C VAL A 301 -16.91 11.06 -14.39
N GLU A 302 -16.99 11.16 -15.72
CA GLU A 302 -16.94 9.97 -16.56
C GLU A 302 -15.58 9.31 -16.33
N LEU A 303 -15.62 8.17 -15.63
CA LEU A 303 -14.42 7.37 -15.41
C LEU A 303 -13.90 6.91 -16.76
N PRO A 304 -12.60 7.07 -17.05
CA PRO A 304 -12.03 6.51 -18.27
C PRO A 304 -12.39 5.03 -18.32
N ARG A 305 -13.04 4.59 -19.39
CA ARG A 305 -13.42 3.18 -19.60
C ARG A 305 -12.25 2.19 -19.52
N THR A 306 -11.04 2.66 -19.25
CA THR A 306 -9.76 2.04 -19.56
C THR A 306 -8.76 1.91 -18.41
N LEU A 307 -9.14 2.16 -17.15
CA LEU A 307 -8.16 2.00 -16.06
C LEU A 307 -7.75 0.52 -15.77
N GLY A 308 -8.55 -0.45 -16.20
CA GLY A 308 -8.22 -1.88 -16.05
C GLY A 308 -8.54 -2.74 -17.27
N TYR A 309 -9.52 -2.34 -18.09
CA TYR A 309 -10.02 -3.18 -19.17
C TYR A 309 -9.09 -3.19 -20.39
N GLN A 310 -8.50 -2.05 -20.77
CA GLN A 310 -7.56 -2.00 -21.91
C GLN A 310 -6.23 -2.69 -21.60
N ALA A 311 -5.70 -2.57 -20.41
CA ALA A 311 -4.50 -3.33 -20.02
C ALA A 311 -4.75 -4.84 -20.06
N ARG A 312 -5.99 -5.29 -19.79
CA ARG A 312 -6.37 -6.71 -19.92
C ARG A 312 -6.66 -7.12 -21.34
N GLU A 313 -7.32 -6.27 -22.14
CA GLU A 313 -7.50 -6.53 -23.57
C GLU A 313 -6.16 -6.49 -24.30
N GLU A 314 -5.27 -5.54 -23.98
CA GLU A 314 -3.92 -5.50 -24.54
C GLU A 314 -3.08 -6.69 -24.09
N GLN A 315 -3.15 -7.10 -22.81
CA GLN A 315 -2.49 -8.33 -22.34
C GLN A 315 -3.14 -9.60 -22.90
N ALA A 316 -4.46 -9.63 -23.06
CA ALA A 316 -5.15 -10.75 -23.70
C ALA A 316 -4.85 -10.80 -25.19
N ARG A 317 -4.86 -9.66 -25.88
CA ARG A 317 -4.46 -9.56 -27.30
C ARG A 317 -2.98 -9.88 -27.50
N ALA A 318 -2.10 -9.40 -26.60
CA ALA A 318 -0.68 -9.74 -26.64
C ALA A 318 -0.45 -11.24 -26.38
N LYS A 319 -1.18 -11.85 -25.43
CA LYS A 319 -1.15 -13.31 -25.20
C LYS A 319 -1.73 -14.11 -26.36
N GLN A 320 -2.78 -13.60 -26.98
CA GLN A 320 -3.42 -14.26 -28.13
C GLN A 320 -2.56 -14.13 -29.39
N ALA A 321 -1.96 -12.95 -29.63
CA ALA A 321 -1.01 -12.73 -30.70
C ALA A 321 0.27 -13.59 -30.52
N ALA A 322 0.81 -13.66 -29.30
CA ALA A 322 1.93 -14.54 -29.00
C ALA A 322 1.58 -16.04 -29.17
N ALA A 323 0.35 -16.44 -28.82
CA ALA A 323 -0.12 -17.82 -29.05
C ALA A 323 -0.36 -18.10 -30.53
N GLU A 324 -0.87 -17.16 -31.31
CA GLU A 324 -1.03 -17.26 -32.75
C GLU A 324 0.32 -17.27 -33.47
N GLU A 325 1.29 -16.49 -32.99
CA GLU A 325 2.66 -16.48 -33.49
C GLU A 325 3.36 -17.82 -33.26
N ILE A 326 3.20 -18.43 -32.07
CA ILE A 326 3.70 -19.77 -31.76
C ILE A 326 3.02 -20.84 -32.65
N LEU A 327 1.73 -20.72 -32.92
CA LEU A 327 0.99 -21.64 -33.80
C LEU A 327 1.36 -21.47 -35.29
N SER A 328 1.90 -20.32 -35.68
CA SER A 328 2.36 -20.04 -37.07
C SER A 328 3.81 -20.45 -37.32
N LEU A 329 4.56 -20.84 -36.27
CA LEU A 329 5.95 -21.28 -36.43
C LEU A 329 6.03 -22.60 -37.23
N PRO A 330 7.04 -22.77 -38.08
CA PRO A 330 7.29 -24.02 -38.77
C PRO A 330 7.46 -25.16 -37.76
N THR A 331 6.93 -26.32 -38.10
CA THR A 331 6.99 -27.49 -37.21
C THR A 331 8.19 -28.36 -37.56
N LEU A 332 9.03 -28.67 -36.55
CA LEU A 332 10.19 -29.53 -36.67
C LEU A 332 9.96 -30.85 -35.93
N ASN A 333 9.97 -31.99 -36.68
CA ASN A 333 9.81 -33.28 -36.08
C ASN A 333 11.16 -33.90 -35.68
N LEU A 334 11.40 -33.97 -34.36
CA LEU A 334 12.65 -34.51 -33.82
C LEU A 334 12.74 -36.04 -33.86
N LYS A 335 11.61 -36.73 -34.06
CA LYS A 335 11.58 -38.20 -34.08
C LYS A 335 11.97 -38.79 -35.44
N THR A 336 11.46 -38.17 -36.51
CA THR A 336 11.84 -38.57 -37.88
C THR A 336 13.17 -37.97 -38.31
N ASN A 337 13.57 -36.86 -37.66
CA ASN A 337 14.79 -36.11 -37.95
C ASN A 337 14.99 -35.85 -39.47
N ASP A 338 13.91 -35.49 -40.15
CA ASP A 338 13.93 -35.26 -41.58
C ASP A 338 14.85 -34.08 -41.99
N ALA A 339 15.14 -33.18 -41.02
CA ALA A 339 16.07 -32.07 -41.16
C ALA A 339 17.56 -32.50 -41.03
N GLY A 340 17.85 -33.73 -40.68
CA GLY A 340 19.23 -34.23 -40.55
C GLY A 340 20.04 -33.61 -39.41
N LEU A 341 19.38 -33.24 -38.32
CA LEU A 341 20.00 -32.63 -37.18
C LEU A 341 20.95 -33.57 -36.43
N THR A 342 22.05 -33.07 -35.92
CA THR A 342 22.98 -33.81 -35.08
C THR A 342 22.41 -34.00 -33.67
N ASP A 343 22.96 -34.97 -32.93
CA ASP A 343 22.57 -35.22 -31.54
C ASP A 343 22.73 -34.01 -30.66
N ASP A 344 23.75 -33.20 -30.88
CA ASP A 344 23.99 -31.93 -30.17
C ASP A 344 22.88 -30.89 -30.46
N GLN A 345 22.50 -30.74 -31.72
CA GLN A 345 21.44 -29.81 -32.13
C GLN A 345 20.08 -30.25 -31.52
N ILE A 346 19.77 -31.52 -31.53
CA ILE A 346 18.55 -32.07 -30.91
C ILE A 346 18.55 -31.80 -29.39
N ALA A 347 19.68 -32.04 -28.71
CA ALA A 347 19.80 -31.79 -27.27
C ALA A 347 19.60 -30.30 -26.91
N ILE A 348 20.18 -29.40 -27.70
CA ILE A 348 20.03 -27.96 -27.51
C ILE A 348 18.59 -27.50 -27.78
N LEU A 349 17.95 -27.96 -28.88
CA LEU A 349 16.55 -27.65 -29.21
C LEU A 349 15.59 -28.11 -28.10
N ARG A 350 15.79 -29.30 -27.55
CA ARG A 350 15.00 -29.79 -26.41
C ARG A 350 15.17 -28.93 -25.17
N THR A 351 16.36 -28.45 -24.91
CA THR A 351 16.68 -27.60 -23.75
C THR A 351 16.06 -26.21 -23.90
N LEU A 352 15.93 -25.70 -25.13
CA LEU A 352 15.30 -24.41 -25.44
C LEU A 352 13.76 -24.49 -25.45
N LYS A 353 13.15 -25.67 -25.34
CA LYS A 353 11.69 -25.85 -25.35
C LYS A 353 11.01 -25.09 -24.19
N ASP A 354 11.66 -25.02 -23.04
CA ASP A 354 11.13 -24.38 -21.84
C ASP A 354 11.35 -22.86 -21.79
N GLY A 355 12.01 -22.27 -22.79
CA GLY A 355 12.24 -20.82 -22.90
C GLY A 355 13.61 -20.44 -23.41
N ALA A 356 13.83 -19.14 -23.59
CA ALA A 356 15.10 -18.58 -24.03
C ALA A 356 16.20 -18.76 -23.00
N LEU A 357 17.38 -19.22 -23.40
CA LEU A 357 18.54 -19.48 -22.53
C LEU A 357 19.83 -18.82 -23.06
N GLN A 358 20.75 -18.51 -22.15
CA GLN A 358 22.10 -18.06 -22.52
C GLN A 358 22.98 -19.25 -22.89
N VAL A 359 24.06 -18.96 -23.62
CA VAL A 359 25.03 -20.00 -24.03
C VAL A 359 25.56 -20.77 -22.84
N ASP A 360 25.86 -20.08 -21.73
CA ASP A 360 26.41 -20.70 -20.52
C ASP A 360 25.40 -21.66 -19.86
N ASP A 361 24.12 -21.29 -19.84
CA ASP A 361 23.03 -22.16 -19.34
C ASP A 361 22.84 -23.40 -20.22
N LEU A 362 22.99 -23.25 -21.53
CA LEU A 362 22.91 -24.35 -22.48
C LEU A 362 24.06 -25.33 -22.30
N ILE A 363 25.29 -24.84 -22.06
CA ILE A 363 26.46 -25.66 -21.78
C ILE A 363 26.25 -26.45 -20.47
N GLU A 364 25.76 -25.79 -19.43
CA GLU A 364 25.51 -26.41 -18.14
C GLU A 364 24.43 -27.48 -18.21
N LYS A 365 23.31 -27.21 -18.89
CA LYS A 365 22.19 -28.16 -18.98
C LYS A 365 22.45 -29.33 -19.92
N THR A 366 23.12 -29.08 -21.05
CA THR A 366 23.37 -30.13 -22.07
C THR A 366 24.65 -30.90 -21.82
N GLN A 367 25.58 -30.38 -21.02
CA GLN A 367 26.93 -30.94 -20.81
C GLN A 367 27.76 -31.07 -22.10
N ILE A 368 27.36 -30.34 -23.16
CA ILE A 368 28.08 -30.31 -24.44
C ILE A 368 29.23 -29.30 -24.35
N PRO A 369 30.45 -29.60 -24.84
CA PRO A 369 31.55 -28.66 -24.82
C PRO A 369 31.24 -27.35 -25.55
N THR A 370 31.65 -26.21 -24.97
CA THR A 370 31.35 -24.83 -25.44
C THR A 370 31.49 -24.66 -26.96
N ARG A 371 32.58 -25.17 -27.53
CA ARG A 371 32.87 -25.06 -28.98
C ARG A 371 31.79 -25.75 -29.81
N ARG A 372 31.27 -26.89 -29.37
CA ARG A 372 30.21 -27.64 -30.06
C ARG A 372 28.85 -26.96 -29.91
N VAL A 373 28.54 -26.40 -28.72
CA VAL A 373 27.30 -25.61 -28.49
C VAL A 373 27.29 -24.42 -29.43
N LEU A 374 28.37 -23.63 -29.49
CA LEU A 374 28.46 -22.46 -30.35
C LEU A 374 28.32 -22.81 -31.84
N SER A 375 28.99 -23.88 -32.28
CA SER A 375 28.90 -24.34 -33.66
C SER A 375 27.48 -24.81 -34.00
N ALA A 376 26.81 -25.54 -33.09
CA ALA A 376 25.44 -26.00 -33.29
C ALA A 376 24.45 -24.83 -33.32
N LEU A 377 24.57 -23.86 -32.42
CA LEU A 377 23.74 -22.66 -32.40
C LEU A 377 23.87 -21.84 -33.70
N THR A 378 25.09 -21.62 -34.16
CA THR A 378 25.35 -20.90 -35.44
C THR A 378 24.69 -21.61 -36.63
N MET A 379 24.79 -22.92 -36.73
CA MET A 379 24.16 -23.69 -37.79
C MET A 379 22.64 -23.61 -37.71
N MET A 380 22.05 -23.80 -36.52
CA MET A 380 20.61 -23.74 -36.29
C MET A 380 20.03 -22.32 -36.50
N GLU A 381 20.81 -21.27 -36.26
CA GLU A 381 20.43 -19.89 -36.56
C GLU A 381 20.41 -19.64 -38.08
N LEU A 382 21.40 -20.14 -38.81
CA LEU A 382 21.43 -20.08 -40.28
C LEU A 382 20.29 -20.87 -40.93
N GLU A 383 19.90 -21.97 -40.35
CA GLU A 383 18.79 -22.83 -40.80
C GLU A 383 17.43 -22.32 -40.32
N GLY A 384 17.40 -21.27 -39.49
CA GLY A 384 16.17 -20.64 -39.00
C GLY A 384 15.41 -21.46 -37.94
N TYR A 385 16.08 -22.28 -37.15
CA TYR A 385 15.49 -23.03 -36.05
C TYR A 385 15.61 -22.35 -34.70
N VAL A 386 16.59 -21.44 -34.55
CA VAL A 386 16.78 -20.60 -33.36
C VAL A 386 17.10 -19.18 -33.77
N GLU A 387 16.82 -18.22 -32.91
CA GLU A 387 17.23 -16.84 -33.08
C GLU A 387 17.99 -16.33 -31.85
N GLN A 388 18.94 -15.42 -32.08
CA GLN A 388 19.65 -14.74 -31.00
C GLN A 388 18.97 -13.43 -30.64
N GLY A 389 18.41 -13.33 -29.44
CA GLY A 389 17.82 -12.13 -28.86
C GLY A 389 18.83 -11.24 -28.12
N SER A 390 18.32 -10.18 -27.51
CA SER A 390 19.12 -9.25 -26.71
C SER A 390 19.77 -9.95 -25.52
N GLY A 391 21.05 -9.63 -25.24
CA GLY A 391 21.79 -10.22 -24.11
C GLY A 391 22.33 -11.64 -24.38
N LYS A 392 22.48 -12.04 -25.64
CA LYS A 392 22.98 -13.39 -26.05
C LYS A 392 22.10 -14.55 -25.57
N HIS A 393 20.78 -14.32 -25.48
CA HIS A 393 19.81 -15.40 -25.27
C HIS A 393 19.40 -15.98 -26.61
N PHE A 394 19.27 -17.31 -26.68
CA PHE A 394 18.76 -18.01 -27.85
C PHE A 394 17.34 -18.52 -27.56
N SER A 395 16.43 -18.38 -28.52
CA SER A 395 15.05 -18.86 -28.48
C SER A 395 14.72 -19.68 -29.73
N LEU A 396 13.71 -20.56 -29.60
CA LEU A 396 13.20 -21.35 -30.73
C LEU A 396 12.38 -20.46 -31.66
N THR A 397 12.60 -20.65 -32.98
CA THR A 397 11.78 -20.11 -34.06
C THR A 397 10.90 -21.19 -34.73
N VAL A 398 10.86 -22.38 -34.13
CA VAL A 398 10.11 -23.55 -34.61
C VAL A 398 9.36 -24.23 -33.45
N THR A 399 8.26 -24.91 -33.78
CA THR A 399 7.54 -25.76 -32.82
C THR A 399 8.09 -27.20 -32.92
N LEU A 400 8.48 -27.77 -31.78
CA LEU A 400 9.06 -29.13 -31.73
C LEU A 400 7.96 -30.17 -31.56
N LEU A 401 7.92 -31.20 -32.45
CA LEU A 401 7.14 -32.42 -32.29
C LEU A 401 8.05 -33.54 -31.81
N GLU A 402 7.66 -34.18 -30.70
CA GLU A 402 8.38 -35.28 -30.08
C GLU A 402 7.57 -36.61 -30.08
N GLU A 403 6.29 -36.55 -30.55
CA GLU A 403 5.41 -37.72 -30.64
C GLU A 403 5.49 -38.43 -31.99
#